data_e82e69dbedc64a9585d99ffa09e1a4af
#
_entry.id   e82e69dbedc64a9585d99ffa09e1a4af
#
_cell.length_a   1.000
_cell.length_b   1.000
_cell.length_c   1.000
_cell.angle_alpha   90.00
_cell.angle_beta   90.00
_cell.angle_gamma   90.00
#
_symmetry.space_group_name_H-M   'P 1'
#
loop_
_entity.id
_entity.type
_entity.pdbx_description
1 polymer ?
#
loop_
_entity_poly.entity_id
_entity_poly.type
_entity_poly.pdbx_seq_one_letter_code
_entity_poly.pdbx_strand_id
1 'polypeptide(L)'
;MAYSIYRTRVKNSLFSVSSIEDEQRIWDKVVAENIFVICKTPMAKSITKRTLIGFRKAKVNTRYFEDLINQIKNKPEHFIRQVDKFITDRTGIKSMKINAIVGNPPYQEIVAQKETANGQKVSVSIFQYFQTISDRLGRYTSLIYPGARWIHRSGKGLEQFGLTQINDPHLCFLKFFPDSMDVFKEVGIADGLSIVMKDTQKKSNGFRYVYSKKR
;
A
#
# COMPACT_ATOMS: atom_id res chain seq x y z
N MET A 1 -8.40 2.10 -6.67
CA MET A 1 -7.56 1.99 -7.88
C MET A 1 -8.23 1.17 -8.99
N ALA A 2 -8.50 -0.13 -8.84
CA ALA A 2 -9.14 -0.95 -9.90
C ALA A 2 -10.43 -0.33 -10.45
N TYR A 3 -11.34 0.11 -9.59
CA TYR A 3 -12.59 0.74 -9.98
C TYR A 3 -12.39 2.06 -10.77
N SER A 4 -11.39 2.86 -10.43
CA SER A 4 -11.09 4.10 -11.18
C SER A 4 -10.61 3.80 -12.60
N ILE A 5 -9.74 2.78 -12.77
CA ILE A 5 -9.28 2.33 -14.10
C ILE A 5 -10.46 1.78 -14.90
N TYR A 6 -11.29 0.96 -14.28
CA TYR A 6 -12.51 0.42 -14.89
C TYR A 6 -13.44 1.54 -15.40
N ARG A 7 -13.78 2.52 -14.54
CA ARG A 7 -14.62 3.65 -14.94
C ARG A 7 -14.03 4.44 -16.13
N THR A 8 -12.73 4.64 -16.14
CA THR A 8 -12.05 5.33 -17.26
C THR A 8 -12.17 4.52 -18.54
N ARG A 9 -11.99 3.20 -18.47
CA ARG A 9 -12.13 2.34 -19.65
C ARG A 9 -13.57 2.30 -20.17
N VAL A 10 -14.56 2.21 -19.29
CA VAL A 10 -15.99 2.27 -19.67
C VAL A 10 -16.30 3.61 -20.36
N LYS A 11 -15.85 4.74 -19.77
CA LYS A 11 -16.08 6.07 -20.33
C LYS A 11 -15.40 6.26 -21.72
N ASN A 12 -14.24 5.65 -21.91
CA ASN A 12 -13.45 5.79 -23.15
C ASN A 12 -13.71 4.64 -24.15
N SER A 13 -14.64 3.73 -23.86
CA SER A 13 -15.01 2.68 -24.80
C SER A 13 -15.75 3.29 -26.00
N LEU A 14 -15.29 2.98 -27.21
CA LEU A 14 -15.94 3.38 -28.46
C LEU A 14 -17.26 2.65 -28.69
N PHE A 15 -17.54 1.60 -27.93
CA PHE A 15 -18.76 0.81 -27.98
C PHE A 15 -19.65 1.13 -26.81
N SER A 16 -20.94 1.25 -27.02
CA SER A 16 -21.92 1.33 -25.94
C SER A 16 -21.81 0.08 -25.06
N VAL A 17 -21.39 0.25 -23.81
CA VAL A 17 -21.43 -0.82 -22.81
C VAL A 17 -22.89 -0.98 -22.44
N SER A 18 -23.56 -1.96 -23.06
CA SER A 18 -25.02 -2.11 -22.99
C SER A 18 -25.47 -3.29 -22.12
N SER A 19 -24.55 -4.16 -21.69
CA SER A 19 -24.88 -5.33 -20.90
C SER A 19 -24.00 -5.46 -19.64
N ILE A 20 -24.51 -6.14 -18.63
CA ILE A 20 -23.75 -6.52 -17.41
C ILE A 20 -22.53 -7.38 -17.78
N GLU A 21 -22.65 -8.19 -18.84
CA GLU A 21 -21.56 -9.06 -19.31
C GLU A 21 -20.43 -8.23 -19.93
N ASP A 22 -20.71 -7.14 -20.63
CA ASP A 22 -19.71 -6.22 -21.17
C ASP A 22 -18.97 -5.51 -20.04
N GLU A 23 -19.69 -4.99 -19.05
CA GLU A 23 -19.12 -4.39 -17.86
C GLU A 23 -18.19 -5.34 -17.13
N GLN A 24 -18.63 -6.60 -16.99
CA GLN A 24 -17.87 -7.65 -16.32
C GLN A 24 -16.61 -8.01 -17.09
N ARG A 25 -16.68 -8.08 -18.41
CA ARG A 25 -15.53 -8.35 -19.29
C ARG A 25 -14.49 -7.22 -19.19
N ILE A 26 -14.93 -5.96 -19.16
CA ILE A 26 -14.05 -4.80 -18.96
C ILE A 26 -13.39 -4.87 -17.57
N TRP A 27 -14.16 -5.18 -16.52
CA TRP A 27 -13.63 -5.34 -15.17
C TRP A 27 -12.57 -6.43 -15.10
N ASP A 28 -12.85 -7.61 -15.62
CA ASP A 28 -11.93 -8.74 -15.60
C ASP A 28 -10.64 -8.43 -16.37
N LYS A 29 -10.74 -7.70 -17.47
CA LYS A 29 -9.57 -7.19 -18.24
C LYS A 29 -8.74 -6.20 -17.42
N VAL A 30 -9.39 -5.25 -16.73
CA VAL A 30 -8.70 -4.31 -15.82
C VAL A 30 -7.94 -5.05 -14.72
N VAL A 31 -8.58 -6.02 -14.08
CA VAL A 31 -7.95 -6.83 -13.02
C VAL A 31 -6.78 -7.63 -13.56
N ALA A 32 -6.93 -8.25 -14.73
CA ALA A 32 -5.89 -9.09 -15.33
C ALA A 32 -4.66 -8.32 -15.83
N GLU A 33 -4.85 -7.09 -16.34
CA GLU A 33 -3.79 -6.32 -16.99
C GLU A 33 -3.15 -5.27 -16.08
N ASN A 34 -3.93 -4.66 -15.18
CA ASN A 34 -3.50 -3.46 -14.48
C ASN A 34 -3.32 -3.64 -12.96
N ILE A 35 -3.84 -4.73 -12.39
CA ILE A 35 -3.83 -4.91 -10.93
C ILE A 35 -2.89 -6.04 -10.53
N PHE A 36 -1.92 -5.70 -9.69
CA PHE A 36 -0.97 -6.63 -9.08
C PHE A 36 -1.08 -6.49 -7.57
N VAL A 37 -1.26 -7.59 -6.85
CA VAL A 37 -1.44 -7.57 -5.40
C VAL A 37 -0.40 -8.46 -4.72
N ILE A 38 0.33 -7.84 -3.81
CA ILE A 38 1.27 -8.53 -2.91
C ILE A 38 0.54 -8.82 -1.61
N CYS A 39 0.52 -10.08 -1.22
CA CYS A 39 -0.20 -10.57 -0.05
C CYS A 39 0.78 -11.07 1.02
N LYS A 40 0.50 -10.74 2.28
CA LYS A 40 1.31 -11.19 3.43
C LYS A 40 1.09 -12.69 3.73
N THR A 41 -0.10 -13.22 3.45
CA THR A 41 -0.48 -14.60 3.78
C THR A 41 -1.17 -15.29 2.60
N PRO A 42 -1.14 -16.64 2.53
CA PRO A 42 -1.92 -17.38 1.54
C PRO A 42 -3.42 -17.08 1.63
N MET A 43 -3.95 -16.88 2.84
CA MET A 43 -5.35 -16.52 3.05
C MET A 43 -5.67 -15.15 2.43
N ALA A 44 -4.83 -14.14 2.65
CA ALA A 44 -4.99 -12.81 2.05
C ALA A 44 -5.00 -12.88 0.52
N LYS A 45 -4.17 -13.74 -0.09
CA LYS A 45 -4.18 -14.01 -1.53
C LYS A 45 -5.52 -14.58 -1.99
N SER A 46 -6.08 -15.53 -1.24
CA SER A 46 -7.38 -16.16 -1.56
C SER A 46 -8.51 -15.14 -1.44
N ILE A 47 -8.55 -14.39 -0.33
CA ILE A 47 -9.55 -13.33 -0.10
C ILE A 47 -9.47 -12.27 -1.22
N THR A 48 -8.28 -11.77 -1.55
CA THR A 48 -8.09 -10.79 -2.63
C THR A 48 -8.66 -11.29 -3.95
N LYS A 49 -8.38 -12.54 -4.32
CA LYS A 49 -8.94 -13.14 -5.52
C LYS A 49 -10.47 -13.14 -5.50
N ARG A 50 -11.07 -13.54 -4.38
CA ARG A 50 -12.53 -13.55 -4.22
C ARG A 50 -13.13 -12.14 -4.26
N THR A 51 -12.48 -11.17 -3.65
CA THR A 51 -12.94 -9.78 -3.66
C THR A 51 -12.93 -9.18 -5.07
N LEU A 52 -11.92 -9.50 -5.88
CA LEU A 52 -11.77 -8.90 -7.21
C LEU A 52 -12.67 -9.54 -8.27
N ILE A 53 -12.85 -10.84 -8.23
CA ILE A 53 -13.57 -11.57 -9.29
C ILE A 53 -14.69 -12.49 -8.79
N GLY A 54 -14.97 -12.53 -7.48
CA GLY A 54 -15.94 -13.45 -6.91
C GLY A 54 -15.55 -14.92 -7.17
N PHE A 55 -16.50 -15.69 -7.68
CA PHE A 55 -16.30 -17.10 -8.03
C PHE A 55 -16.00 -17.34 -9.51
N ARG A 56 -15.85 -16.26 -10.30
CA ARG A 56 -15.56 -16.35 -11.73
C ARG A 56 -14.17 -16.92 -12.02
N LYS A 57 -14.03 -17.50 -13.20
CA LYS A 57 -12.73 -17.95 -13.73
C LYS A 57 -12.07 -16.81 -14.52
N ALA A 58 -11.51 -15.82 -13.80
CA ALA A 58 -10.77 -14.73 -14.41
C ALA A 58 -9.33 -14.66 -13.87
N LYS A 59 -8.43 -14.07 -14.66
CA LYS A 59 -7.02 -13.91 -14.28
C LYS A 59 -6.88 -12.82 -13.22
N VAL A 60 -6.22 -13.14 -12.10
CA VAL A 60 -5.88 -12.20 -11.05
C VAL A 60 -4.39 -12.32 -10.73
N ASN A 61 -3.66 -11.20 -10.76
CA ASN A 61 -2.23 -11.19 -10.46
C ASN A 61 -2.03 -10.98 -8.97
N THR A 62 -2.10 -12.05 -8.21
CA THR A 62 -1.83 -12.05 -6.76
C THR A 62 -0.63 -12.93 -6.47
N ARG A 63 0.25 -12.48 -5.59
CA ARG A 63 1.39 -13.24 -5.09
C ARG A 63 1.49 -13.13 -3.58
N TYR A 64 1.68 -14.26 -2.93
CA TYR A 64 2.12 -14.37 -1.55
C TYR A 64 3.65 -14.48 -1.55
N PHE A 65 4.29 -13.71 -0.67
CA PHE A 65 5.71 -13.81 -0.41
C PHE A 65 5.89 -14.35 1.00
N GLU A 66 6.55 -15.49 1.10
CA GLU A 66 6.95 -16.02 2.39
C GLU A 66 7.92 -15.07 3.05
N ASP A 67 7.75 -14.88 4.38
CA ASP A 67 8.60 -13.99 5.17
C ASP A 67 8.73 -12.56 4.58
N LEU A 68 7.62 -12.02 4.07
CA LEU A 68 7.55 -10.73 3.39
C LEU A 68 8.24 -9.60 4.18
N ILE A 69 8.02 -9.55 5.50
CA ILE A 69 8.55 -8.48 6.35
C ILE A 69 10.07 -8.53 6.37
N ASN A 70 10.66 -9.70 6.61
CA ASN A 70 12.11 -9.88 6.62
C ASN A 70 12.73 -9.59 5.24
N GLN A 71 12.07 -9.98 4.15
CA GLN A 71 12.54 -9.67 2.81
C GLN A 71 12.59 -8.15 2.57
N ILE A 72 11.54 -7.42 2.93
CA ILE A 72 11.47 -5.97 2.75
C ILE A 72 12.48 -5.24 3.65
N LYS A 73 12.63 -5.69 4.91
CA LYS A 73 13.50 -5.07 5.90
C LYS A 73 14.98 -5.35 5.66
N ASN A 74 15.34 -6.61 5.41
CA ASN A 74 16.72 -7.07 5.44
C ASN A 74 17.29 -7.43 4.05
N LYS A 75 16.42 -7.66 3.04
CA LYS A 75 16.81 -8.06 1.68
C LYS A 75 16.05 -7.28 0.60
N PRO A 76 16.00 -5.93 0.67
CA PRO A 76 15.15 -5.11 -0.20
C PRO A 76 15.45 -5.31 -1.69
N GLU A 77 16.72 -5.44 -2.08
CA GLU A 77 17.11 -5.66 -3.47
C GLU A 77 16.61 -7.01 -4.01
N HIS A 78 16.68 -8.04 -3.18
CA HIS A 78 16.16 -9.34 -3.54
C HIS A 78 14.63 -9.29 -3.73
N PHE A 79 13.92 -8.62 -2.82
CA PHE A 79 12.48 -8.43 -2.92
C PHE A 79 12.08 -7.68 -4.20
N ILE A 80 12.76 -6.59 -4.53
CA ILE A 80 12.52 -5.83 -5.77
C ILE A 80 12.66 -6.73 -7.00
N ARG A 81 13.75 -7.50 -7.10
CA ARG A 81 13.94 -8.45 -8.21
C ARG A 81 12.84 -9.51 -8.29
N GLN A 82 12.33 -9.98 -7.14
CA GLN A 82 11.21 -10.92 -7.12
C GLN A 82 9.90 -10.29 -7.59
N VAL A 83 9.65 -9.02 -7.26
CA VAL A 83 8.49 -8.27 -7.75
C VAL A 83 8.59 -8.07 -9.25
N ASP A 84 9.74 -7.64 -9.77
CA ASP A 84 9.97 -7.49 -11.22
C ASP A 84 9.75 -8.80 -11.96
N LYS A 85 10.30 -9.91 -11.43
CA LYS A 85 10.05 -11.24 -11.99
C LYS A 85 8.58 -11.60 -12.00
N PHE A 86 7.88 -11.35 -10.89
CA PHE A 86 6.44 -11.63 -10.80
C PHE A 86 5.64 -10.86 -11.85
N ILE A 87 5.95 -9.58 -12.08
CA ILE A 87 5.29 -8.76 -13.08
C ILE A 87 5.62 -9.28 -14.48
N THR A 88 6.90 -9.53 -14.76
CA THR A 88 7.37 -10.07 -16.05
C THR A 88 6.71 -11.41 -16.40
N ASP A 89 6.63 -12.34 -15.45
CA ASP A 89 5.99 -13.65 -15.64
C ASP A 89 4.49 -13.52 -15.95
N ARG A 90 3.85 -12.45 -15.54
CA ARG A 90 2.41 -12.19 -15.74
C ARG A 90 2.09 -11.40 -17.00
N THR A 91 2.97 -10.51 -17.40
CA THR A 91 2.76 -9.56 -18.51
C THR A 91 3.57 -9.91 -19.76
N GLY A 92 4.67 -10.64 -19.62
CA GLY A 92 5.67 -10.82 -20.66
C GLY A 92 6.59 -9.58 -20.88
N ILE A 93 6.36 -8.50 -20.12
CA ILE A 93 7.08 -7.23 -20.27
C ILE A 93 8.20 -7.17 -19.22
N LYS A 94 9.44 -7.13 -19.66
CA LYS A 94 10.61 -6.94 -18.78
C LYS A 94 10.66 -5.49 -18.28
N SER A 95 11.03 -5.32 -17.01
CA SER A 95 11.24 -3.99 -16.39
C SER A 95 10.02 -3.06 -16.53
N MET A 96 8.82 -3.61 -16.38
CA MET A 96 7.58 -2.83 -16.43
C MET A 96 7.54 -1.86 -15.24
N LYS A 97 7.41 -0.57 -15.52
CA LYS A 97 7.27 0.45 -14.47
C LYS A 97 5.89 0.39 -13.83
N ILE A 98 5.86 0.34 -12.51
CA ILE A 98 4.61 0.43 -11.73
C ILE A 98 4.22 1.91 -11.63
N ASN A 99 3.05 2.26 -12.16
CA ASN A 99 2.58 3.65 -12.08
C ASN A 99 2.16 4.04 -10.68
N ALA A 100 1.41 3.18 -9.98
CA ALA A 100 0.89 3.53 -8.66
C ALA A 100 0.90 2.34 -7.70
N ILE A 101 1.33 2.59 -6.48
CA ILE A 101 1.27 1.66 -5.35
C ILE A 101 0.36 2.26 -4.29
N VAL A 102 -0.66 1.50 -3.89
CA VAL A 102 -1.57 1.88 -2.82
C VAL A 102 -1.63 0.74 -1.80
N GLY A 103 -1.66 1.08 -0.53
CA GLY A 103 -1.69 0.03 0.48
C GLY A 103 -1.89 0.50 1.91
N ASN A 104 -2.24 -0.47 2.73
CA ASN A 104 -2.26 -0.41 4.18
C ASN A 104 -1.27 -1.48 4.67
N PRO A 105 0.03 -1.14 4.82
CA PRO A 105 1.04 -2.11 5.23
C PRO A 105 0.84 -2.52 6.68
N PRO A 106 1.40 -3.65 7.12
CA PRO A 106 1.44 -3.99 8.54
C PRO A 106 2.23 -2.92 9.30
N TYR A 107 1.71 -2.50 10.46
CA TYR A 107 2.26 -1.38 11.22
C TYR A 107 3.41 -1.76 12.13
N GLN A 108 3.31 -2.95 12.73
CA GLN A 108 4.23 -3.41 13.76
C GLN A 108 4.52 -4.91 13.62
N GLU A 109 5.67 -5.30 14.12
CA GLU A 109 6.10 -6.69 14.28
C GLU A 109 6.41 -6.93 15.77
N ILE A 110 5.96 -8.07 16.30
CA ILE A 110 6.29 -8.48 17.67
C ILE A 110 7.67 -9.15 17.62
N VAL A 111 8.65 -8.53 18.28
CA VAL A 111 10.05 -9.00 18.24
C VAL A 111 10.46 -9.75 19.50
N ALA A 112 9.78 -9.56 20.63
CA ALA A 112 10.01 -10.31 21.86
C ALA A 112 8.77 -10.30 22.77
N GLN A 113 8.56 -11.37 23.54
CA GLN A 113 7.77 -11.31 24.74
C GLN A 113 8.76 -11.10 25.90
N LYS A 114 8.76 -9.90 26.49
CA LYS A 114 9.39 -9.76 27.79
C LYS A 114 8.49 -10.49 28.80
N GLU A 115 9.06 -11.41 29.57
CA GLU A 115 8.48 -11.91 30.80
C GLU A 115 8.50 -10.78 31.85
N THR A 116 7.68 -9.78 31.63
CA THR A 116 7.31 -8.84 32.67
C THR A 116 6.03 -9.35 33.32
N ALA A 117 5.84 -9.10 34.57
CA ALA A 117 4.65 -9.54 35.35
C ALA A 117 3.30 -9.23 34.68
N ASN A 118 3.27 -8.37 33.65
CA ASN A 118 2.10 -7.98 32.85
C ASN A 118 2.11 -8.50 31.39
N GLY A 119 3.00 -9.41 31.02
CA GLY A 119 2.99 -10.03 29.67
C GLY A 119 3.12 -9.06 28.50
N GLN A 120 3.73 -7.88 28.68
CA GLN A 120 3.83 -6.87 27.63
C GLN A 120 4.68 -7.33 26.45
N LYS A 121 4.05 -7.38 25.27
CA LYS A 121 4.73 -7.68 24.00
C LYS A 121 5.52 -6.47 23.53
N VAL A 122 6.80 -6.66 23.24
CA VAL A 122 7.64 -5.63 22.61
C VAL A 122 7.39 -5.65 21.11
N SER A 123 6.86 -4.56 20.57
CA SER A 123 6.64 -4.41 19.14
C SER A 123 7.50 -3.28 18.56
N VAL A 124 7.99 -3.48 17.35
CA VAL A 124 8.72 -2.47 16.58
C VAL A 124 7.90 -2.05 15.35
N SER A 125 8.02 -0.80 14.96
CA SER A 125 7.40 -0.28 13.74
C SER A 125 8.07 -0.88 12.52
N ILE A 126 7.28 -1.22 11.49
CA ILE A 126 7.79 -1.79 10.24
C ILE A 126 7.24 -1.09 8.99
N PHE A 127 6.22 -0.25 9.11
CA PHE A 127 5.59 0.41 7.95
C PHE A 127 6.57 1.32 7.17
N GLN A 128 7.60 1.86 7.82
CA GLN A 128 8.62 2.69 7.17
C GLN A 128 9.39 1.93 6.08
N TYR A 129 9.61 0.64 6.26
CA TYR A 129 10.27 -0.20 5.24
C TYR A 129 9.37 -0.39 4.02
N PHE A 130 8.05 -0.51 4.23
CA PHE A 130 7.07 -0.58 3.15
C PHE A 130 7.00 0.73 2.36
N GLN A 131 7.09 1.88 3.03
CA GLN A 131 7.16 3.19 2.35
C GLN A 131 8.40 3.24 1.45
N THR A 132 9.57 2.94 2.00
CA THR A 132 10.83 2.97 1.26
C THR A 132 10.81 2.06 0.02
N ILE A 133 10.29 0.85 0.16
CA ILE A 133 10.17 -0.09 -0.97
C ILE A 133 9.16 0.40 -2.01
N SER A 134 8.04 0.94 -1.57
CA SER A 134 7.02 1.47 -2.48
C SER A 134 7.55 2.63 -3.31
N ASP A 135 8.31 3.54 -2.69
CA ASP A 135 8.93 4.68 -3.38
C ASP A 135 9.96 4.26 -4.44
N ARG A 136 10.57 3.09 -4.27
CA ARG A 136 11.53 2.52 -5.23
C ARG A 136 10.85 1.75 -6.37
N LEU A 137 9.70 1.15 -6.12
CA LEU A 137 8.99 0.32 -7.07
C LEU A 137 8.00 1.10 -7.95
N GLY A 138 7.38 2.14 -7.41
CA GLY A 138 6.32 2.88 -8.09
C GLY A 138 6.61 4.35 -8.27
N ARG A 139 5.97 4.95 -9.29
CA ARG A 139 5.99 6.41 -9.45
C ARG A 139 5.15 7.10 -8.39
N TYR A 140 3.86 6.74 -8.33
CA TYR A 140 2.95 7.28 -7.32
C TYR A 140 2.82 6.29 -6.16
N THR A 141 2.99 6.76 -4.94
CA THR A 141 2.72 5.96 -3.75
C THR A 141 1.64 6.61 -2.91
N SER A 142 0.71 5.81 -2.39
CA SER A 142 -0.29 6.25 -1.43
C SER A 142 -0.47 5.18 -0.37
N LEU A 143 0.15 5.40 0.80
CA LEU A 143 0.12 4.46 1.90
C LEU A 143 -0.61 5.07 3.10
N ILE A 144 -1.27 4.19 3.88
CA ILE A 144 -1.90 4.54 5.14
C ILE A 144 -1.22 3.78 6.29
N TYR A 145 -0.77 4.50 7.31
CA TYR A 145 -0.08 3.94 8.48
C TYR A 145 -0.14 4.91 9.68
N PRO A 146 0.22 4.46 10.91
CA PRO A 146 0.21 5.32 12.09
C PRO A 146 1.00 6.61 11.89
N GLY A 147 0.46 7.74 12.37
CA GLY A 147 0.96 9.06 12.00
C GLY A 147 1.73 9.80 13.08
N ALA A 148 1.19 9.89 14.32
CA ALA A 148 1.66 10.83 15.33
C ALA A 148 3.16 10.73 15.62
N ARG A 149 3.70 9.52 15.80
CA ARG A 149 5.10 9.34 16.21
C ARG A 149 6.10 9.83 15.19
N TRP A 150 5.89 9.55 13.91
CA TRP A 150 6.84 9.99 12.90
C TRP A 150 6.64 11.46 12.52
N ILE A 151 5.38 11.96 12.52
CA ILE A 151 5.07 13.37 12.23
C ILE A 151 5.66 14.27 13.31
N HIS A 152 5.46 13.90 14.59
CA HIS A 152 5.98 14.66 15.73
C HIS A 152 7.40 14.25 16.14
N ARG A 153 8.00 13.29 15.47
CA ARG A 153 9.36 12.79 15.75
C ARG A 153 9.51 12.32 17.21
N SER A 154 8.50 11.66 17.74
CA SER A 154 8.37 11.35 19.18
C SER A 154 8.60 9.87 19.49
N GLY A 155 9.85 9.42 19.38
CA GLY A 155 10.27 8.12 19.90
C GLY A 155 10.01 6.91 19.01
N LYS A 156 10.37 5.72 19.54
CA LYS A 156 10.35 4.42 18.86
C LYS A 156 11.21 4.32 17.59
N GLY A 157 12.27 5.13 17.48
CA GLY A 157 13.19 5.11 16.34
C GLY A 157 12.58 5.64 15.05
N LEU A 158 11.51 6.44 15.12
CA LEU A 158 10.85 7.02 13.95
C LEU A 158 11.24 8.48 13.70
N GLU A 159 12.12 9.05 14.52
CA GLU A 159 12.57 10.44 14.41
C GLU A 159 13.26 10.70 13.08
N GLN A 160 14.21 9.86 12.72
CA GLN A 160 14.95 9.98 11.46
C GLN A 160 14.04 9.70 10.25
N PHE A 161 13.17 8.70 10.35
CA PHE A 161 12.18 8.44 9.31
C PHE A 161 11.25 9.64 9.11
N GLY A 162 10.74 10.22 10.19
CA GLY A 162 9.88 11.40 10.15
C GLY A 162 10.57 12.60 9.51
N LEU A 163 11.83 12.87 9.89
CA LEU A 163 12.63 13.94 9.31
C LEU A 163 12.83 13.72 7.80
N THR A 164 13.20 12.52 7.39
CA THR A 164 13.39 12.17 5.99
C THR A 164 12.09 12.32 5.20
N GLN A 165 10.95 11.87 5.75
CA GLN A 165 9.66 11.95 5.07
C GLN A 165 9.18 13.39 4.87
N ILE A 166 9.31 14.26 5.90
CA ILE A 166 8.83 15.64 5.84
C ILE A 166 9.69 16.49 4.88
N ASN A 167 10.99 16.19 4.80
CA ASN A 167 11.93 16.88 3.92
C ASN A 167 12.04 16.26 2.52
N ASP A 168 11.29 15.18 2.24
CA ASP A 168 11.35 14.55 0.94
C ASP A 168 10.67 15.43 -0.13
N PRO A 169 11.42 15.89 -1.16
CA PRO A 169 10.87 16.73 -2.22
C PRO A 169 9.80 16.02 -3.07
N HIS A 170 9.68 14.70 -2.95
CA HIS A 170 8.67 13.89 -3.63
C HIS A 170 7.37 13.78 -2.84
N LEU A 171 7.33 14.22 -1.59
CA LEU A 171 6.11 14.25 -0.79
C LEU A 171 5.14 15.30 -1.36
N CYS A 172 3.96 14.87 -1.79
CA CYS A 172 2.96 15.75 -2.39
C CYS A 172 1.82 16.07 -1.43
N PHE A 173 1.46 15.09 -0.59
CA PHE A 173 0.29 15.21 0.29
C PHE A 173 0.47 14.36 1.54
N LEU A 174 0.08 14.94 2.67
CA LEU A 174 -0.01 14.29 3.96
C LEU A 174 -1.33 14.66 4.61
N LYS A 175 -2.16 13.67 4.90
CA LYS A 175 -3.36 13.85 5.73
C LYS A 175 -3.20 13.06 7.02
N PHE A 176 -3.38 13.73 8.16
CA PHE A 176 -3.31 13.13 9.47
C PHE A 176 -4.69 13.12 10.13
N PHE A 177 -5.06 11.95 10.64
CA PHE A 177 -6.27 11.69 11.43
C PHE A 177 -5.84 11.36 12.86
N PRO A 178 -6.02 12.27 13.82
CA PRO A 178 -5.69 12.00 15.23
C PRO A 178 -6.50 10.86 15.82
N ASP A 179 -7.74 10.72 15.40
CA ASP A 179 -8.61 9.60 15.74
C ASP A 179 -8.67 8.61 14.58
N SER A 180 -8.13 7.40 14.77
CA SER A 180 -8.15 6.36 13.75
C SER A 180 -9.57 5.87 13.42
N MET A 181 -10.53 6.06 14.32
CA MET A 181 -11.94 5.69 14.09
C MET A 181 -12.62 6.53 13.03
N ASP A 182 -12.06 7.70 12.69
CA ASP A 182 -12.52 8.49 11.52
C ASP A 182 -12.25 7.76 10.18
N VAL A 183 -11.37 6.76 10.19
CA VAL A 183 -10.99 5.98 9.01
C VAL A 183 -11.45 4.53 9.15
N PHE A 184 -11.18 3.91 10.29
CA PHE A 184 -11.52 2.51 10.60
C PHE A 184 -12.43 2.48 11.83
N LYS A 185 -13.74 2.38 11.63
CA LYS A 185 -14.77 2.56 12.64
C LYS A 185 -14.63 1.74 13.92
N GLU A 186 -13.94 0.60 13.86
CA GLU A 186 -13.84 -0.34 14.99
C GLU A 186 -12.39 -0.54 15.47
N VAL A 187 -11.43 0.26 14.96
CA VAL A 187 -10.02 0.06 15.26
C VAL A 187 -9.41 1.30 15.89
N GLY A 188 -9.20 1.27 17.20
CA GLY A 188 -8.48 2.30 17.94
C GLY A 188 -6.95 2.15 17.77
N ILE A 189 -6.31 3.12 17.11
CA ILE A 189 -4.86 3.21 16.97
C ILE A 189 -4.40 4.47 17.70
N ALA A 190 -3.66 4.30 18.80
CA ALA A 190 -3.26 5.39 19.69
C ALA A 190 -2.47 6.51 18.98
N ASP A 191 -1.72 6.16 17.93
CA ASP A 191 -0.91 7.11 17.16
C ASP A 191 -1.68 7.79 16.02
N GLY A 192 -3.02 7.64 15.97
CA GLY A 192 -3.82 8.10 14.84
C GLY A 192 -3.36 7.47 13.51
N LEU A 193 -3.84 8.00 12.40
CA LEU A 193 -3.49 7.51 11.07
C LEU A 193 -3.01 8.64 10.18
N SER A 194 -2.07 8.34 9.30
CA SER A 194 -1.63 9.22 8.22
C SER A 194 -1.86 8.60 6.85
N ILE A 195 -2.29 9.40 5.89
CA ILE A 195 -2.25 9.06 4.47
C ILE A 195 -1.13 9.88 3.86
N VAL A 196 -0.13 9.19 3.33
CA VAL A 196 1.05 9.78 2.69
C VAL A 196 0.97 9.54 1.19
N MET A 197 1.11 10.60 0.38
CA MET A 197 1.15 10.47 -1.07
C MET A 197 2.43 11.11 -1.62
N LYS A 198 3.12 10.37 -2.48
CA LYS A 198 4.33 10.83 -3.16
C LYS A 198 4.23 10.66 -4.68
N ASP A 199 4.93 11.51 -5.41
CA ASP A 199 5.27 11.33 -6.83
C ASP A 199 6.80 11.32 -6.96
N THR A 200 7.39 10.16 -7.16
CA THR A 200 8.86 9.99 -7.19
C THR A 200 9.54 10.66 -8.39
N GLN A 201 8.77 11.18 -9.33
CA GLN A 201 9.27 11.93 -10.50
C GLN A 201 9.09 13.44 -10.36
N LYS A 202 8.31 13.92 -9.39
CA LYS A 202 8.05 15.33 -9.17
C LYS A 202 8.79 15.80 -7.93
N LYS A 203 9.62 16.86 -8.09
CA LYS A 203 10.20 17.59 -6.96
C LYS A 203 9.35 18.81 -6.65
N SER A 204 9.05 19.02 -5.39
CA SER A 204 8.28 20.17 -4.90
C SER A 204 9.01 20.82 -3.74
N ASN A 205 8.85 22.13 -3.57
CA ASN A 205 9.40 22.88 -2.41
C ASN A 205 8.51 22.75 -1.16
N GLY A 206 7.51 21.88 -1.18
CA GLY A 206 6.61 21.62 -0.07
C GLY A 206 5.47 20.69 -0.47
N PHE A 207 4.65 20.35 0.49
CA PHE A 207 3.52 19.45 0.31
C PHE A 207 2.25 20.00 0.97
N ARG A 208 1.10 19.52 0.51
CA ARG A 208 -0.18 19.85 1.13
C ARG A 208 -0.36 19.02 2.41
N TYR A 209 -0.45 19.68 3.56
CA TYR A 209 -0.79 19.06 4.83
C TYR A 209 -2.26 19.30 5.19
N VAL A 210 -2.95 18.25 5.61
CA VAL A 210 -4.34 18.29 6.08
C VAL A 210 -4.43 17.62 7.44
N TYR A 211 -4.81 18.38 8.45
CA TYR A 211 -5.15 17.86 9.77
C TYR A 211 -6.66 17.66 9.84
N SER A 212 -7.11 16.42 10.05
CA SER A 212 -8.53 16.11 10.20
C SER A 212 -8.96 16.40 11.63
N LYS A 213 -9.65 17.52 11.86
CA LYS A 213 -10.26 17.79 13.18
C LYS A 213 -11.46 16.87 13.36
N LYS A 214 -11.64 16.37 14.59
CA LYS A 214 -12.89 15.73 15.00
C LYS A 214 -14.05 16.70 14.75
N ARG A 215 -15.05 16.28 14.03
CA ARG A 215 -16.34 16.99 13.95
C ARG A 215 -17.17 16.72 15.19
#